data_bf7c407f311130de734334523e088050
#
_entry.id   bf7c407f311130de734334523e088050
#
_cell.length_a   1.000
_cell.length_b   1.000
_cell.length_c   1.000
_cell.angle_alpha   90.00
_cell.angle_beta   90.00
_cell.angle_gamma   90.00
#
_symmetry.space_group_name_H-M   'P 1'
#
loop_
_entity.id
_entity.type
_entity.pdbx_description
1 polymer ?
#
loop_
_entity_poly.entity_id
_entity_poly.type
_entity_poly.pdbx_seq_one_letter_code
_entity_poly.pdbx_strand_id
1 'polypeptide(L)'
;MRILQLHCDSIEYTPTKKEIKSAEEIEPKKTRIEEVVVCFTAVEENDDSDVAKNAIVDIQKSMKQIGCNKLLLYPYAHLSSNLASPGTGIKILKEMQELSTGVETTHAPFGWTKAFSIQVKGHPLAESSKVFSKDSTKEKTSTALESESKIKSYWYIMTPDGKMEEIEKFNFTNHKQLEILAKYESAKERSVDEAPPHVNLMKKLAIADYEPASDSGNMRFYPNGRLIKSQIEQYVTNKVRDYGGIEVETPVMYKANDPKLESYFNRFPARQYLSLIHI
;
A
#
# COMPACT_ATOMS: atom_id res chain seq x y z
N MET A 1 -1.41 9.87 -15.35
CA MET A 1 -0.71 8.58 -15.59
C MET A 1 -0.93 7.67 -14.41
N ARG A 2 -1.22 6.40 -14.64
CA ARG A 2 -1.32 5.39 -13.58
C ARG A 2 -0.31 4.29 -13.81
N ILE A 3 0.38 3.91 -12.76
CA ILE A 3 1.43 2.89 -12.81
C ILE A 3 1.23 1.88 -11.69
N LEU A 4 1.17 0.60 -12.06
CA LEU A 4 1.33 -0.52 -11.13
C LEU A 4 2.76 -1.03 -11.28
N GLN A 5 3.58 -0.81 -10.26
CA GLN A 5 4.97 -1.22 -10.22
C GLN A 5 5.10 -2.53 -9.44
N LEU A 6 5.72 -3.53 -10.06
CA LEU A 6 5.94 -4.86 -9.46
C LEU A 6 7.42 -5.24 -9.57
N HIS A 7 8.03 -5.68 -8.47
CA HIS A 7 9.36 -6.28 -8.47
C HIS A 7 9.25 -7.78 -8.64
N CYS A 8 9.86 -8.30 -9.69
CA CYS A 8 9.61 -9.66 -10.16
C CYS A 8 10.89 -10.48 -10.27
N ASP A 9 10.79 -11.77 -9.94
CA ASP A 9 11.80 -12.76 -10.31
C ASP A 9 11.86 -12.92 -11.83
N SER A 10 10.69 -12.91 -12.49
CA SER A 10 10.62 -12.93 -13.94
C SER A 10 9.27 -12.44 -14.46
N ILE A 11 9.30 -11.92 -15.67
CA ILE A 11 8.13 -11.74 -16.53
C ILE A 11 8.42 -12.38 -17.90
N GLU A 12 7.41 -13.06 -18.42
CA GLU A 12 7.43 -13.61 -19.77
C GLU A 12 6.19 -13.10 -20.51
N TYR A 13 6.35 -12.58 -21.72
CA TYR A 13 5.22 -12.15 -22.53
C TYR A 13 5.40 -12.47 -24.00
N THR A 14 4.28 -12.65 -24.70
CA THR A 14 4.21 -12.90 -26.13
C THR A 14 3.13 -12.00 -26.73
N PRO A 15 3.47 -11.08 -27.66
CA PRO A 15 2.48 -10.34 -28.42
C PRO A 15 1.66 -11.31 -29.29
N THR A 16 0.32 -11.22 -29.22
CA THR A 16 -0.57 -12.17 -29.90
C THR A 16 -1.39 -11.53 -31.01
N LYS A 17 -1.89 -10.30 -30.81
CA LYS A 17 -2.76 -9.62 -31.76
C LYS A 17 -2.57 -8.11 -31.70
N LYS A 18 -2.51 -7.46 -32.87
CA LYS A 18 -2.61 -5.99 -32.97
C LYS A 18 -4.03 -5.53 -32.65
N GLU A 19 -4.17 -4.61 -31.70
CA GLU A 19 -5.48 -4.09 -31.29
C GLU A 19 -5.80 -2.74 -31.95
N ILE A 20 -4.79 -1.99 -32.32
CA ILE A 20 -4.94 -0.67 -32.93
C ILE A 20 -4.08 -0.52 -34.19
N LYS A 21 -4.54 0.34 -35.13
CA LYS A 21 -3.81 0.58 -36.40
C LYS A 21 -2.43 1.18 -36.22
N SER A 22 -2.23 1.97 -35.16
CA SER A 22 -0.96 2.60 -34.79
C SER A 22 -0.10 1.75 -33.86
N ALA A 23 -0.38 0.45 -33.74
CA ALA A 23 0.46 -0.45 -32.99
C ALA A 23 1.87 -0.52 -33.55
N GLU A 24 2.84 -0.67 -32.67
CA GLU A 24 4.25 -0.80 -33.08
C GLU A 24 4.45 -1.98 -34.03
N GLU A 25 5.23 -1.76 -35.09
CA GLU A 25 5.60 -2.80 -36.04
C GLU A 25 6.73 -3.64 -35.42
N ILE A 26 6.39 -4.86 -35.06
CA ILE A 26 7.31 -5.83 -34.46
C ILE A 26 7.09 -7.21 -35.05
N GLU A 27 8.10 -8.06 -35.00
CA GLU A 27 7.93 -9.50 -35.15
C GLU A 27 7.48 -10.09 -33.79
N PRO A 28 6.31 -10.76 -33.73
CA PRO A 28 5.84 -11.36 -32.49
C PRO A 28 6.84 -12.38 -31.96
N LYS A 29 7.47 -12.08 -30.85
CA LYS A 29 8.47 -12.94 -30.23
C LYS A 29 8.17 -13.10 -28.75
N LYS A 30 8.32 -14.31 -28.25
CA LYS A 30 8.31 -14.60 -26.82
C LYS A 30 9.52 -13.94 -26.16
N THR A 31 9.27 -13.08 -25.18
CA THR A 31 10.30 -12.35 -24.44
C THR A 31 10.21 -12.72 -22.96
N ARG A 32 11.36 -13.05 -22.36
CA ARG A 32 11.49 -13.30 -20.93
C ARG A 32 12.55 -12.39 -20.35
N ILE A 33 12.24 -11.76 -19.22
CA ILE A 33 13.16 -10.88 -18.48
C ILE A 33 13.16 -11.35 -17.02
N GLU A 34 14.35 -11.49 -16.46
CA GLU A 34 14.55 -11.93 -15.07
C GLU A 34 15.14 -10.80 -14.24
N GLU A 35 14.83 -10.81 -12.94
CA GLU A 35 15.23 -9.79 -11.95
C GLU A 35 14.88 -8.38 -12.45
N VAL A 36 13.59 -8.07 -12.54
CA VAL A 36 13.09 -6.88 -13.20
C VAL A 36 11.99 -6.17 -12.42
N VAL A 37 12.00 -4.85 -12.46
CA VAL A 37 10.84 -4.04 -12.08
C VAL A 37 9.95 -3.85 -13.30
N VAL A 38 8.71 -4.35 -13.21
CA VAL A 38 7.69 -4.19 -14.24
C VAL A 38 6.77 -3.04 -13.86
N CYS A 39 6.66 -2.05 -14.74
CA CYS A 39 5.74 -0.94 -14.59
C CYS A 39 4.60 -1.07 -15.60
N PHE A 40 3.47 -1.63 -15.19
CA PHE A 40 2.23 -1.58 -15.96
C PHE A 40 1.75 -0.12 -16.00
N THR A 41 1.76 0.49 -17.18
CA THR A 41 1.58 1.93 -17.33
C THR A 41 0.39 2.26 -18.22
N ALA A 42 -0.57 3.02 -17.68
CA ALA A 42 -1.64 3.67 -18.43
C ALA A 42 -1.33 5.16 -18.54
N VAL A 43 -1.10 5.64 -19.76
CA VAL A 43 -0.95 7.06 -20.06
C VAL A 43 -2.34 7.67 -20.20
N GLU A 44 -2.63 8.74 -19.45
CA GLU A 44 -3.92 9.42 -19.39
C GLU A 44 -3.92 10.70 -20.26
N GLU A 45 -5.11 11.22 -20.61
CA GLU A 45 -5.33 12.27 -21.59
C GLU A 45 -4.51 13.54 -21.34
N ASN A 46 -4.31 13.90 -20.05
CA ASN A 46 -3.62 15.12 -19.65
C ASN A 46 -2.14 14.90 -19.30
N ASP A 47 -1.59 13.73 -19.57
CA ASP A 47 -0.19 13.45 -19.31
C ASP A 47 0.72 14.14 -20.34
N ASP A 48 1.85 14.64 -19.84
CA ASP A 48 2.88 15.31 -20.62
C ASP A 48 4.29 14.88 -20.16
N SER A 49 5.29 15.54 -20.72
CA SER A 49 6.71 15.30 -20.43
C SER A 49 7.08 15.49 -18.95
N ASP A 50 6.43 16.43 -18.25
CA ASP A 50 6.70 16.65 -16.83
C ASP A 50 6.14 15.50 -15.98
N VAL A 51 4.97 14.98 -16.33
CA VAL A 51 4.39 13.78 -15.70
C VAL A 51 5.27 12.56 -15.95
N ALA A 52 5.77 12.38 -17.17
CA ALA A 52 6.70 11.30 -17.53
C ALA A 52 8.00 11.36 -16.70
N LYS A 53 8.59 12.55 -16.59
CA LYS A 53 9.81 12.81 -15.81
C LYS A 53 9.62 12.50 -14.34
N ASN A 54 8.54 12.99 -13.74
CA ASN A 54 8.22 12.73 -12.34
C ASN A 54 8.01 11.24 -12.05
N ALA A 55 7.34 10.54 -12.97
CA ALA A 55 7.13 9.10 -12.86
C ALA A 55 8.46 8.34 -12.89
N ILE A 56 9.36 8.64 -13.82
CA ILE A 56 10.67 7.98 -13.93
C ILE A 56 11.55 8.26 -12.70
N VAL A 57 11.59 9.49 -12.21
CA VAL A 57 12.37 9.85 -11.00
C VAL A 57 11.90 9.01 -9.81
N ASP A 58 10.60 8.85 -9.63
CA ASP A 58 10.05 8.08 -8.53
C ASP A 58 10.26 6.57 -8.69
N ILE A 59 10.11 6.02 -9.91
CA ILE A 59 10.41 4.63 -10.22
C ILE A 59 11.89 4.32 -9.93
N GLN A 60 12.81 5.15 -10.39
CA GLN A 60 14.24 4.96 -10.15
C GLN A 60 14.60 5.02 -8.67
N LYS A 61 13.96 5.91 -7.90
CA LYS A 61 14.11 5.95 -6.45
C LYS A 61 13.70 4.63 -5.80
N SER A 62 12.56 4.08 -6.18
CA SER A 62 12.08 2.78 -5.71
C SER A 62 13.03 1.65 -6.11
N MET A 63 13.47 1.62 -7.37
CA MET A 63 14.41 0.62 -7.89
C MET A 63 15.75 0.62 -7.12
N LYS A 64 16.24 1.81 -6.78
CA LYS A 64 17.46 1.96 -5.96
C LYS A 64 17.28 1.38 -4.55
N GLN A 65 16.11 1.57 -3.93
CA GLN A 65 15.80 1.00 -2.61
C GLN A 65 15.78 -0.52 -2.62
N ILE A 66 15.25 -1.13 -3.68
CA ILE A 66 15.14 -2.58 -3.82
C ILE A 66 16.36 -3.23 -4.48
N GLY A 67 17.35 -2.45 -4.94
CA GLY A 67 18.57 -2.95 -5.53
C GLY A 67 18.41 -3.58 -6.92
N CYS A 68 17.35 -3.22 -7.68
CA CYS A 68 17.09 -3.72 -9.03
C CYS A 68 17.47 -2.66 -10.07
N ASN A 69 18.13 -3.06 -11.16
CA ASN A 69 18.59 -2.17 -12.23
C ASN A 69 17.94 -2.39 -13.60
N LYS A 70 16.98 -3.34 -13.69
CA LYS A 70 16.22 -3.60 -14.93
C LYS A 70 14.79 -3.09 -14.79
N LEU A 71 14.34 -2.31 -15.77
CA LEU A 71 12.99 -1.75 -15.85
C LEU A 71 12.30 -2.21 -17.13
N LEU A 72 11.10 -2.74 -16.99
CA LEU A 72 10.20 -2.97 -18.11
C LEU A 72 8.99 -2.01 -18.02
N LEU A 73 8.90 -1.09 -18.97
CA LEU A 73 7.70 -0.29 -19.17
C LEU A 73 6.68 -1.12 -19.96
N TYR A 74 5.56 -1.44 -19.34
CA TYR A 74 4.55 -2.31 -19.95
C TYR A 74 3.26 -1.50 -20.18
N PRO A 75 2.96 -1.12 -21.45
CA PRO A 75 1.71 -0.42 -21.77
C PRO A 75 0.49 -1.25 -21.35
N TYR A 76 -0.34 -0.71 -20.45
CA TYR A 76 -1.46 -1.43 -19.87
C TYR A 76 -2.69 -0.54 -19.68
N ALA A 77 -3.57 -0.54 -20.67
CA ALA A 77 -4.73 0.33 -20.74
C ALA A 77 -5.77 0.12 -19.63
N HIS A 78 -5.81 -1.08 -19.04
CA HIS A 78 -6.85 -1.44 -18.05
C HIS A 78 -6.71 -0.75 -16.69
N LEU A 79 -5.63 0.03 -16.45
CA LEU A 79 -5.47 0.79 -15.20
C LEU A 79 -6.25 2.11 -15.19
N SER A 80 -6.74 2.58 -16.34
CA SER A 80 -7.47 3.84 -16.42
C SER A 80 -8.61 3.78 -17.43
N SER A 81 -9.69 4.49 -17.13
CA SER A 81 -10.81 4.75 -18.04
C SER A 81 -10.61 6.02 -18.88
N ASN A 82 -9.61 6.86 -18.59
CA ASN A 82 -9.34 8.13 -19.26
C ASN A 82 -7.98 8.10 -19.97
N LEU A 83 -7.88 7.26 -21.02
CA LEU A 83 -6.64 7.04 -21.74
C LEU A 83 -6.31 8.17 -22.72
N ALA A 84 -5.03 8.49 -22.82
CA ALA A 84 -4.50 9.35 -23.87
C ALA A 84 -4.70 8.73 -25.27
N SER A 85 -4.63 9.59 -26.30
CA SER A 85 -4.58 9.10 -27.67
C SER A 85 -3.40 8.13 -27.88
N PRO A 86 -3.52 7.14 -28.77
CA PRO A 86 -2.41 6.18 -29.01
C PRO A 86 -1.10 6.87 -29.37
N GLY A 87 -1.13 7.94 -30.15
CA GLY A 87 0.07 8.70 -30.49
C GLY A 87 0.73 9.38 -29.29
N THR A 88 -0.07 9.95 -28.39
CA THR A 88 0.42 10.52 -27.12
C THR A 88 0.99 9.40 -26.22
N GLY A 89 0.29 8.27 -26.10
CA GLY A 89 0.72 7.15 -25.30
C GLY A 89 2.10 6.59 -25.71
N ILE A 90 2.31 6.38 -27.01
CA ILE A 90 3.60 5.94 -27.58
C ILE A 90 4.70 6.97 -27.29
N LYS A 91 4.41 8.25 -27.53
CA LYS A 91 5.37 9.35 -27.31
C LYS A 91 5.84 9.39 -25.85
N ILE A 92 4.91 9.40 -24.92
CA ILE A 92 5.21 9.48 -23.48
C ILE A 92 6.01 8.25 -23.03
N LEU A 93 5.65 7.04 -23.46
CA LEU A 93 6.39 5.83 -23.09
C LEU A 93 7.83 5.82 -23.63
N LYS A 94 8.07 6.31 -24.86
CA LYS A 94 9.41 6.48 -25.41
C LYS A 94 10.20 7.51 -24.62
N GLU A 95 9.59 8.63 -24.28
CA GLU A 95 10.20 9.66 -23.45
C GLU A 95 10.55 9.13 -22.05
N MET A 96 9.69 8.33 -21.42
CA MET A 96 10.00 7.66 -20.16
C MET A 96 11.21 6.74 -20.29
N GLN A 97 11.34 6.01 -21.40
CA GLN A 97 12.48 5.15 -21.66
C GLN A 97 13.78 5.94 -21.82
N GLU A 98 13.73 7.05 -22.55
CA GLU A 98 14.89 7.96 -22.76
C GLU A 98 15.33 8.64 -21.46
N LEU A 99 14.39 9.02 -20.61
CA LEU A 99 14.64 9.66 -19.32
C LEU A 99 15.19 8.69 -18.25
N SER A 100 15.02 7.39 -18.43
CA SER A 100 15.44 6.38 -17.45
C SER A 100 16.94 6.06 -17.57
N THR A 101 17.78 7.06 -17.32
CA THR A 101 19.24 6.92 -17.36
C THR A 101 19.78 6.13 -16.17
N GLY A 102 20.81 5.30 -16.40
CA GLY A 102 21.47 4.54 -15.32
C GLY A 102 20.78 3.22 -14.94
N VAL A 103 19.68 2.86 -15.61
CA VAL A 103 19.00 1.57 -15.50
C VAL A 103 18.78 0.96 -16.89
N GLU A 104 18.79 -0.37 -16.97
CA GLU A 104 18.50 -1.08 -18.21
C GLU A 104 16.99 -1.06 -18.46
N THR A 105 16.53 -0.14 -19.31
CA THR A 105 15.13 0.07 -19.56
C THR A 105 14.70 -0.45 -20.92
N THR A 106 13.67 -1.30 -20.91
CA THR A 106 12.99 -1.82 -22.11
C THR A 106 11.50 -1.49 -22.03
N HIS A 107 10.80 -1.58 -23.15
CA HIS A 107 9.34 -1.50 -23.17
C HIS A 107 8.71 -2.69 -23.88
N ALA A 108 7.53 -3.11 -23.41
CA ALA A 108 6.72 -4.08 -24.10
C ALA A 108 5.94 -3.40 -25.26
N PRO A 109 5.71 -4.07 -26.38
CA PRO A 109 5.12 -3.46 -27.57
C PRO A 109 3.79 -2.77 -27.31
N PHE A 110 3.66 -1.52 -27.76
CA PHE A 110 2.43 -0.74 -27.63
C PHE A 110 1.38 -1.17 -28.66
N GLY A 111 0.12 -1.19 -28.23
CA GLY A 111 -1.02 -1.48 -29.10
C GLY A 111 -1.22 -2.95 -29.45
N TRP A 112 -0.57 -3.84 -28.71
CA TRP A 112 -0.71 -5.29 -28.85
C TRP A 112 -1.38 -5.91 -27.64
N THR A 113 -2.28 -6.85 -27.86
CA THR A 113 -2.64 -7.84 -26.83
C THR A 113 -1.47 -8.79 -26.64
N LYS A 114 -1.14 -9.04 -25.39
CA LYS A 114 0.00 -9.88 -25.00
C LYS A 114 -0.45 -10.94 -24.00
N ALA A 115 -0.18 -12.20 -24.30
CA ALA A 115 -0.22 -13.23 -23.28
C ALA A 115 1.01 -13.05 -22.38
N PHE A 116 0.86 -13.09 -21.06
CA PHE A 116 2.00 -12.96 -20.16
C PHE A 116 1.88 -13.84 -18.92
N SER A 117 3.02 -14.17 -18.35
CA SER A 117 3.19 -14.81 -17.06
C SER A 117 4.18 -13.97 -16.24
N ILE A 118 3.88 -13.75 -14.96
CA ILE A 118 4.67 -12.91 -14.08
C ILE A 118 4.85 -13.59 -12.73
N GLN A 119 6.06 -13.54 -12.18
CA GLN A 119 6.38 -14.05 -10.87
C GLN A 119 6.88 -12.88 -10.00
N VAL A 120 5.99 -12.36 -9.17
CA VAL A 120 6.27 -11.22 -8.28
C VAL A 120 6.97 -11.72 -7.03
N LYS A 121 7.96 -10.95 -6.56
CA LYS A 121 8.70 -11.24 -5.31
C LYS A 121 7.82 -10.98 -4.08
N GLY A 122 8.09 -11.73 -3.00
CA GLY A 122 7.33 -11.66 -1.75
C GLY A 122 7.99 -10.75 -0.68
N HIS A 123 8.15 -9.44 -0.95
CA HIS A 123 8.67 -8.51 0.04
C HIS A 123 7.83 -7.20 0.07
N PRO A 124 7.86 -6.41 1.18
CA PRO A 124 6.97 -5.26 1.37
C PRO A 124 7.03 -4.17 0.30
N LEU A 125 8.15 -4.07 -0.45
CA LEU A 125 8.34 -3.10 -1.52
C LEU A 125 8.15 -3.71 -2.92
N ALA A 126 7.66 -4.96 -3.01
CA ALA A 126 7.51 -5.65 -4.29
C ALA A 126 6.36 -5.09 -5.13
N GLU A 127 5.37 -4.50 -4.51
CA GLU A 127 4.16 -4.01 -5.16
C GLU A 127 3.87 -2.57 -4.76
N SER A 128 3.61 -1.71 -5.73
CA SER A 128 3.11 -0.35 -5.46
C SER A 128 2.26 0.16 -6.61
N SER A 129 1.18 0.86 -6.28
CA SER A 129 0.33 1.57 -7.24
C SER A 129 0.53 3.07 -7.08
N LYS A 130 0.73 3.78 -8.20
CA LYS A 130 1.07 5.19 -8.24
C LYS A 130 0.25 5.93 -9.28
N VAL A 131 -0.12 7.17 -8.96
CA VAL A 131 -0.83 8.08 -9.87
C VAL A 131 -0.01 9.35 -10.01
N PHE A 132 0.29 9.74 -11.23
CA PHE A 132 1.00 10.97 -11.56
C PHE A 132 0.09 11.89 -12.39
N SER A 133 0.03 13.17 -12.05
CA SER A 133 -0.74 14.19 -12.78
C SER A 133 -0.01 15.52 -12.79
N LYS A 134 -0.39 16.44 -13.68
CA LYS A 134 0.17 17.81 -13.75
C LYS A 134 0.05 18.58 -12.43
N ASP A 135 -1.03 18.36 -11.70
CA ASP A 135 -1.27 18.96 -10.39
C ASP A 135 -0.49 18.26 -9.28
N SER A 136 0.17 17.12 -9.55
CA SER A 136 0.99 16.37 -8.64
C SER A 136 2.43 16.87 -8.49
N THR A 137 2.74 18.10 -8.92
CA THR A 137 3.99 18.80 -8.55
C THR A 137 4.13 19.02 -7.02
N LYS A 138 3.14 18.59 -6.30
CA LYS A 138 3.22 18.14 -4.92
C LYS A 138 2.44 16.82 -4.87
N GLU A 139 3.10 15.65 -5.06
CA GLU A 139 2.65 14.55 -4.27
C GLU A 139 2.55 15.09 -2.85
N LYS A 140 1.34 15.32 -2.42
CA LYS A 140 1.02 15.10 -1.04
C LYS A 140 1.17 13.57 -0.81
N THR A 141 2.41 13.05 -0.72
CA THR A 141 2.69 12.12 0.35
C THR A 141 1.90 12.72 1.46
N SER A 142 0.81 12.04 1.87
CA SER A 142 -0.13 12.72 2.76
C SER A 142 0.74 13.47 3.76
N THR A 143 0.54 14.79 3.86
CA THR A 143 1.26 15.64 4.83
C THR A 143 1.22 15.00 6.21
N ALA A 144 0.28 14.06 6.41
CA ALA A 144 0.15 13.19 7.55
C ALA A 144 1.24 12.11 7.62
N LEU A 145 1.59 11.41 6.52
CA LEU A 145 2.69 10.42 6.53
C LEU A 145 4.06 11.10 6.66
N GLU A 146 4.27 12.26 6.02
CA GLU A 146 5.47 13.06 6.24
C GLU A 146 5.52 13.71 7.61
N SER A 147 4.40 14.18 8.16
CA SER A 147 4.33 14.67 9.53
C SER A 147 4.48 13.51 10.53
N GLU A 148 3.91 12.35 10.25
CA GLU A 148 4.06 11.15 11.09
C GLU A 148 5.48 10.60 11.07
N SER A 149 6.19 10.67 9.92
CA SER A 149 7.61 10.31 9.85
C SER A 149 8.53 11.32 10.55
N LYS A 150 8.12 12.57 10.67
CA LYS A 150 8.84 13.65 11.37
C LYS A 150 8.52 13.72 12.87
N ILE A 151 7.47 13.05 13.34
CA ILE A 151 7.14 13.00 14.76
C ILE A 151 8.20 12.16 15.48
N LYS A 152 8.99 12.83 16.30
CA LYS A 152 9.91 12.17 17.21
C LYS A 152 9.11 11.59 18.38
N SER A 153 9.03 10.28 18.44
CA SER A 153 8.37 9.57 19.55
C SER A 153 9.36 9.47 20.72
N TYR A 154 8.87 9.80 21.90
CA TYR A 154 9.61 9.65 23.16
C TYR A 154 8.91 8.57 23.96
N TRP A 155 9.65 7.59 24.42
CA TRP A 155 9.12 6.43 25.13
C TRP A 155 9.58 6.47 26.59
N TYR A 156 8.64 6.27 27.48
CA TYR A 156 8.89 6.28 28.94
C TYR A 156 8.30 5.04 29.58
N ILE A 157 8.96 4.51 30.58
CA ILE A 157 8.44 3.48 31.48
C ILE A 157 7.90 4.20 32.72
N MET A 158 6.62 3.99 33.03
CA MET A 158 6.04 4.45 34.29
C MET A 158 6.18 3.35 35.32
N THR A 159 6.83 3.67 36.45
CA THR A 159 6.97 2.76 37.57
C THR A 159 5.72 2.78 38.48
N PRO A 160 5.49 1.77 39.33
CA PRO A 160 4.31 1.72 40.21
C PRO A 160 4.17 2.92 41.18
N ASP A 161 5.24 3.60 41.49
CA ASP A 161 5.27 4.84 42.31
C ASP A 161 5.01 6.11 41.47
N GLY A 162 4.67 5.95 40.16
CA GLY A 162 4.31 7.05 39.29
C GLY A 162 5.48 7.84 38.69
N LYS A 163 6.71 7.39 38.87
CA LYS A 163 7.88 8.00 38.21
C LYS A 163 7.93 7.58 36.75
N MET A 164 8.38 8.48 35.90
CA MET A 164 8.61 8.24 34.49
C MET A 164 10.10 8.22 34.22
N GLU A 165 10.58 7.09 33.65
CA GLU A 165 11.96 6.92 33.23
C GLU A 165 12.02 6.74 31.73
N GLU A 166 12.99 7.40 31.07
CA GLU A 166 13.23 7.20 29.63
C GLU A 166 13.56 5.73 29.36
N ILE A 167 13.03 5.18 28.26
CA ILE A 167 13.17 3.75 27.91
C ILE A 167 14.64 3.34 27.82
N GLU A 168 15.51 4.22 27.36
CA GLU A 168 16.95 3.98 27.20
C GLU A 168 17.69 3.93 28.54
N LYS A 169 17.11 4.48 29.60
CA LYS A 169 17.71 4.56 30.95
C LYS A 169 17.14 3.55 31.94
N PHE A 170 16.01 2.93 31.56
CA PHE A 170 15.33 1.97 32.46
C PHE A 170 16.08 0.66 32.58
N ASN A 171 16.20 0.15 33.79
CA ASN A 171 16.86 -1.13 34.05
C ASN A 171 15.90 -2.33 33.87
N PHE A 172 16.01 -3.04 32.76
CA PHE A 172 15.17 -4.17 32.42
C PHE A 172 15.59 -5.52 33.04
N THR A 173 16.65 -5.58 33.82
CA THR A 173 17.24 -6.85 34.32
C THR A 173 16.20 -7.80 34.95
N ASN A 174 15.24 -7.25 35.70
CA ASN A 174 14.17 -8.04 36.34
C ASN A 174 12.82 -7.93 35.57
N HIS A 175 12.80 -7.32 34.38
CA HIS A 175 11.61 -7.01 33.65
C HIS A 175 11.69 -7.44 32.18
N LYS A 176 12.10 -8.69 31.93
CA LYS A 176 12.32 -9.22 30.55
C LYS A 176 11.13 -9.07 29.61
N GLN A 177 9.90 -9.29 30.10
CA GLN A 177 8.68 -9.13 29.29
C GLN A 177 8.46 -7.66 28.91
N LEU A 178 8.73 -6.75 29.82
CA LEU A 178 8.66 -5.30 29.56
C LEU A 178 9.73 -4.87 28.56
N GLU A 179 10.93 -5.45 28.63
CA GLU A 179 12.00 -5.20 27.64
C GLU A 179 11.58 -5.60 26.21
N ILE A 180 10.96 -6.79 26.08
CA ILE A 180 10.45 -7.26 24.79
C ILE A 180 9.38 -6.30 24.25
N LEU A 181 8.43 -5.89 25.08
CA LEU A 181 7.39 -4.92 24.72
C LEU A 181 7.99 -3.57 24.34
N ALA A 182 8.95 -3.08 25.14
CA ALA A 182 9.61 -1.80 24.90
C ALA A 182 10.36 -1.79 23.55
N LYS A 183 11.08 -2.84 23.23
CA LYS A 183 11.76 -3.01 21.94
C LYS A 183 10.76 -3.07 20.78
N TYR A 184 9.69 -3.83 20.93
CA TYR A 184 8.63 -3.97 19.92
C TYR A 184 7.96 -2.62 19.60
N GLU A 185 7.60 -1.85 20.62
CA GLU A 185 6.94 -0.56 20.44
C GLU A 185 7.88 0.53 19.90
N SER A 186 9.14 0.56 20.35
CA SER A 186 10.11 1.57 19.93
C SER A 186 10.63 1.34 18.49
N ALA A 187 10.78 0.07 18.07
CA ALA A 187 11.27 -0.28 16.74
C ALA A 187 10.26 0.03 15.62
N LYS A 188 8.97 0.22 15.95
CA LYS A 188 7.86 0.38 14.98
C LYS A 188 7.75 -0.78 13.96
N GLU A 189 8.50 -1.86 14.16
CA GLU A 189 8.44 -3.06 13.34
C GLU A 189 7.34 -3.98 13.85
N ARG A 190 6.29 -4.11 13.04
CA ARG A 190 5.16 -4.99 13.33
C ARG A 190 5.18 -6.27 12.48
N SER A 191 6.24 -6.49 11.74
CA SER A 191 6.45 -7.74 11.01
C SER A 191 6.87 -8.83 11.98
N VAL A 192 6.22 -9.98 11.89
CA VAL A 192 6.59 -11.19 12.62
C VAL A 192 6.88 -12.30 11.62
N ASP A 193 7.98 -13.02 11.82
CA ASP A 193 8.37 -14.12 10.94
C ASP A 193 7.48 -15.35 11.10
N GLU A 194 6.78 -15.44 12.23
CA GLU A 194 5.86 -16.54 12.55
C GLU A 194 4.46 -16.03 12.88
N ALA A 195 3.45 -16.82 12.52
CA ALA A 195 2.07 -16.49 12.86
C ALA A 195 1.90 -16.40 14.39
N PRO A 196 1.34 -15.31 14.92
CA PRO A 196 1.15 -15.14 16.35
C PRO A 196 0.35 -16.31 16.97
N PRO A 197 0.71 -16.81 18.16
CA PRO A 197 0.06 -17.99 18.76
C PRO A 197 -1.46 -17.87 18.88
N HIS A 198 -2.00 -16.66 19.06
CA HIS A 198 -3.44 -16.42 19.16
C HIS A 198 -4.20 -16.80 17.89
N VAL A 199 -3.59 -16.70 16.71
CA VAL A 199 -4.22 -17.04 15.43
C VAL A 199 -4.63 -18.51 15.40
N ASN A 200 -3.74 -19.41 15.85
CA ASN A 200 -4.02 -20.83 15.95
C ASN A 200 -4.99 -21.14 17.09
N LEU A 201 -4.84 -20.46 18.24
CA LEU A 201 -5.67 -20.67 19.42
C LEU A 201 -7.13 -20.25 19.18
N MET A 202 -7.36 -19.10 18.55
CA MET A 202 -8.72 -18.62 18.27
C MET A 202 -9.51 -19.58 17.37
N LYS A 203 -8.84 -20.22 16.40
CA LYS A 203 -9.43 -21.24 15.54
C LYS A 203 -9.68 -22.54 16.30
N LYS A 204 -8.67 -23.04 16.99
CA LYS A 204 -8.75 -24.30 17.77
C LYS A 204 -9.86 -24.26 18.84
N LEU A 205 -10.05 -23.12 19.48
CA LEU A 205 -11.06 -22.92 20.52
C LEU A 205 -12.42 -22.49 19.98
N ALA A 206 -12.60 -22.41 18.66
CA ALA A 206 -13.81 -21.93 18.00
C ALA A 206 -14.26 -20.55 18.54
N ILE A 207 -13.30 -19.64 18.71
CA ILE A 207 -13.56 -18.26 19.16
C ILE A 207 -13.79 -17.35 17.96
N ALA A 208 -12.84 -17.31 17.03
CA ALA A 208 -12.91 -16.49 15.82
C ALA A 208 -12.06 -17.07 14.70
N ASP A 209 -12.32 -16.62 13.49
CA ASP A 209 -11.46 -16.82 12.32
C ASP A 209 -11.50 -15.59 11.41
N TYR A 210 -10.52 -15.42 10.56
CA TYR A 210 -10.56 -14.39 9.52
C TYR A 210 -11.67 -14.68 8.51
N GLU A 211 -12.38 -13.63 8.07
CA GLU A 211 -13.45 -13.78 7.07
C GLU A 211 -12.84 -13.68 5.66
N PRO A 212 -12.80 -14.79 4.89
CA PRO A 212 -12.17 -14.78 3.57
C PRO A 212 -12.86 -13.88 2.54
N ALA A 213 -14.14 -13.58 2.76
CA ALA A 213 -14.95 -12.72 1.88
C ALA A 213 -14.88 -11.23 2.26
N SER A 214 -14.01 -10.86 3.20
CA SER A 214 -13.83 -9.48 3.65
C SER A 214 -12.36 -9.06 3.53
N ASP A 215 -12.10 -7.77 3.78
CA ASP A 215 -10.74 -7.24 3.78
C ASP A 215 -9.87 -7.86 4.89
N SER A 216 -8.56 -7.80 4.70
CA SER A 216 -7.59 -8.34 5.65
C SER A 216 -7.78 -7.79 7.06
N GLY A 217 -7.78 -8.69 8.04
CA GLY A 217 -7.94 -8.34 9.46
C GLY A 217 -9.38 -8.34 9.96
N ASN A 218 -10.39 -8.45 9.08
CA ASN A 218 -11.77 -8.63 9.51
C ASN A 218 -12.00 -10.07 9.96
N MET A 219 -12.64 -10.21 11.10
CA MET A 219 -12.89 -11.52 11.73
C MET A 219 -14.38 -11.80 11.88
N ARG A 220 -14.75 -13.05 11.64
CA ARG A 220 -16.02 -13.62 12.08
C ARG A 220 -15.84 -14.27 13.44
N PHE A 221 -16.79 -14.02 14.34
CA PHE A 221 -16.82 -14.64 15.65
C PHE A 221 -17.76 -15.83 15.68
N TYR A 222 -17.28 -16.96 16.16
CA TYR A 222 -18.11 -18.11 16.48
C TYR A 222 -18.92 -17.89 17.76
N PRO A 223 -19.91 -18.73 18.10
CA PRO A 223 -20.78 -18.49 19.25
C PRO A 223 -20.05 -18.21 20.57
N ASN A 224 -19.01 -19.00 20.87
CA ASN A 224 -18.21 -18.80 22.10
C ASN A 224 -17.47 -17.46 22.06
N GLY A 225 -16.87 -17.12 20.92
CA GLY A 225 -16.18 -15.86 20.76
C GLY A 225 -17.12 -14.66 20.83
N ARG A 226 -18.32 -14.78 20.24
CA ARG A 226 -19.32 -13.70 20.35
C ARG A 226 -19.81 -13.52 21.78
N LEU A 227 -19.99 -14.61 22.54
CA LEU A 227 -20.33 -14.52 23.95
C LEU A 227 -19.26 -13.80 24.75
N ILE A 228 -17.99 -14.21 24.62
CA ILE A 228 -16.84 -13.57 25.29
C ILE A 228 -16.78 -12.09 24.95
N LYS A 229 -16.86 -11.76 23.65
CA LYS A 229 -16.86 -10.38 23.18
C LYS A 229 -17.97 -9.54 23.81
N SER A 230 -19.20 -10.06 23.85
CA SER A 230 -20.34 -9.38 24.48
C SER A 230 -20.13 -9.11 25.96
N GLN A 231 -19.56 -10.07 26.69
CA GLN A 231 -19.29 -9.89 28.12
C GLN A 231 -18.23 -8.82 28.37
N ILE A 232 -17.19 -8.76 27.52
CA ILE A 232 -16.17 -7.71 27.60
C ILE A 232 -16.77 -6.35 27.25
N GLU A 233 -17.56 -6.25 26.17
CA GLU A 233 -18.25 -5.03 25.78
C GLU A 233 -19.11 -4.49 26.91
N GLN A 234 -19.93 -5.35 27.52
CA GLN A 234 -20.79 -4.98 28.64
C GLN A 234 -20.00 -4.54 29.89
N TYR A 235 -18.92 -5.28 30.21
CA TYR A 235 -18.04 -4.92 31.32
C TYR A 235 -17.41 -3.53 31.12
N VAL A 236 -16.87 -3.26 29.95
CA VAL A 236 -16.26 -1.96 29.63
C VAL A 236 -17.30 -0.85 29.66
N THR A 237 -18.46 -1.05 29.05
CA THR A 237 -19.57 -0.07 29.07
C THR A 237 -19.97 0.28 30.51
N ASN A 238 -20.15 -0.70 31.39
CA ASN A 238 -20.47 -0.48 32.77
C ASN A 238 -19.38 0.31 33.50
N LYS A 239 -18.10 -0.06 33.27
CA LYS A 239 -16.97 0.67 33.86
C LYS A 239 -16.88 2.13 33.39
N VAL A 240 -17.10 2.38 32.10
CA VAL A 240 -17.13 3.76 31.57
C VAL A 240 -18.25 4.57 32.18
N ARG A 241 -19.45 3.96 32.38
CA ARG A 241 -20.58 4.60 33.05
C ARG A 241 -20.26 4.91 34.53
N ASP A 242 -19.58 4.01 35.25
CA ASP A 242 -19.13 4.24 36.61
C ASP A 242 -18.21 5.49 36.74
N TYR A 243 -17.47 5.81 35.66
CA TYR A 243 -16.65 7.02 35.55
C TYR A 243 -17.39 8.24 34.95
N GLY A 244 -18.72 8.17 34.81
CA GLY A 244 -19.56 9.27 34.30
C GLY A 244 -19.64 9.36 32.78
N GLY A 245 -19.16 8.34 32.05
CA GLY A 245 -19.30 8.28 30.59
C GLY A 245 -20.72 8.05 30.15
N ILE A 246 -21.11 8.65 29.03
CA ILE A 246 -22.44 8.53 28.41
C ILE A 246 -22.26 7.84 27.05
N GLU A 247 -23.08 6.83 26.79
CA GLU A 247 -23.12 6.15 25.50
C GLU A 247 -23.71 7.06 24.43
N VAL A 248 -23.05 7.13 23.30
CA VAL A 248 -23.52 7.82 22.10
C VAL A 248 -23.40 6.90 20.89
N GLU A 249 -24.30 7.06 19.93
CA GLU A 249 -24.23 6.37 18.66
C GLU A 249 -24.07 7.39 17.54
N THR A 250 -23.10 7.16 16.67
CA THR A 250 -22.82 8.02 15.52
C THR A 250 -22.89 7.20 14.24
N PRO A 251 -23.22 7.82 13.09
CA PRO A 251 -23.18 7.12 11.81
C PRO A 251 -21.77 6.55 11.53
N VAL A 252 -21.73 5.36 10.96
CA VAL A 252 -20.47 4.71 10.55
C VAL A 252 -19.89 5.35 9.28
N MET A 253 -20.77 5.86 8.41
CA MET A 253 -20.37 6.48 7.13
C MET A 253 -20.64 7.97 7.14
N TYR A 254 -19.67 8.73 6.63
CA TYR A 254 -19.72 10.18 6.50
C TYR A 254 -19.50 10.60 5.06
N LYS A 255 -19.93 11.82 4.69
CA LYS A 255 -19.67 12.39 3.38
C LYS A 255 -18.18 12.70 3.24
N ALA A 256 -17.52 12.12 2.24
CA ALA A 256 -16.09 12.31 2.00
C ALA A 256 -15.70 13.76 1.66
N ASN A 257 -16.65 14.55 1.15
CA ASN A 257 -16.45 15.95 0.77
C ASN A 257 -16.92 16.96 1.84
N ASP A 258 -17.18 16.54 3.07
CA ASP A 258 -17.53 17.47 4.14
C ASP A 258 -16.26 18.22 4.62
N PRO A 259 -16.21 19.57 4.50
CA PRO A 259 -15.03 20.34 4.88
C PRO A 259 -14.62 20.20 6.36
N LYS A 260 -15.58 19.88 7.25
CA LYS A 260 -15.30 19.66 8.67
C LYS A 260 -14.52 18.38 8.94
N LEU A 261 -14.58 17.42 8.02
CA LEU A 261 -13.89 16.13 8.12
C LEU A 261 -12.58 16.10 7.33
N GLU A 262 -12.26 17.14 6.55
CA GLU A 262 -11.07 17.19 5.70
C GLU A 262 -9.77 16.95 6.51
N SER A 263 -9.64 17.58 7.65
CA SER A 263 -8.46 17.40 8.52
C SER A 263 -8.36 15.96 9.06
N TYR A 264 -9.49 15.32 9.35
CA TYR A 264 -9.54 13.92 9.79
C TYR A 264 -9.15 12.97 8.64
N PHE A 265 -9.72 13.14 7.46
CA PHE A 265 -9.40 12.33 6.30
C PHE A 265 -7.94 12.47 5.86
N ASN A 266 -7.39 13.67 5.95
CA ASN A 266 -5.98 13.94 5.65
C ASN A 266 -5.04 13.33 6.71
N ARG A 267 -5.49 13.19 7.96
CA ARG A 267 -4.68 12.62 9.05
C ARG A 267 -4.59 11.09 9.00
N PHE A 268 -5.63 10.42 8.50
CA PHE A 268 -5.72 8.96 8.50
C PHE A 268 -6.07 8.38 7.11
N PRO A 269 -5.33 8.69 6.05
CA PRO A 269 -5.69 8.32 4.68
C PRO A 269 -5.70 6.80 4.46
N ALA A 270 -4.83 6.05 5.14
CA ALA A 270 -4.72 4.60 5.01
C ALA A 270 -5.81 3.81 5.76
N ARG A 271 -6.72 4.48 6.47
CA ARG A 271 -7.77 3.85 7.29
C ARG A 271 -9.17 4.24 6.83
N GLN A 272 -9.33 4.58 5.55
CA GLN A 272 -10.59 5.03 4.97
C GLN A 272 -11.09 4.03 3.95
N TYR A 273 -12.39 3.74 4.00
CA TYR A 273 -13.09 2.98 2.98
C TYR A 273 -14.04 3.92 2.25
N LEU A 274 -13.87 4.06 0.93
CA LEU A 274 -14.77 4.85 0.10
C LEU A 274 -15.86 3.95 -0.48
N SER A 275 -17.12 4.26 -0.18
CA SER A 275 -18.25 3.65 -0.87
C SER A 275 -18.67 4.54 -2.04
N LEU A 276 -18.60 4.01 -3.25
CA LEU A 276 -19.07 4.64 -4.47
C LEU A 276 -20.47 4.10 -4.78
N ILE A 277 -21.48 4.66 -4.11
CA ILE A 277 -22.87 4.37 -4.44
C ILE A 277 -23.32 5.38 -5.45
N HIS A 278 -23.55 4.94 -6.67
CA HIS A 278 -24.31 5.72 -7.66
C HIS A 278 -25.79 5.56 -7.32
N ILE A 279 -26.39 6.61 -6.78
CA ILE A 279 -27.83 6.73 -6.65
C ILE A 279 -28.38 7.32 -7.94
#